data_ae7aa962cff0fd47546f1b284ca847b9
#
_entry.id   ae7aa962cff0fd47546f1b284ca847b9
#
_cell.length_a   1.000
_cell.length_b   1.000
_cell.length_c   1.000
_cell.angle_alpha   90.00
_cell.angle_beta   90.00
_cell.angle_gamma   90.00
#
_symmetry.space_group_name_H-M   'P 1'
#
loop_
_entity.id
_entity.type
_entity.pdbx_description
1 polymer ?
#
loop_
_entity_poly.entity_id
_entity_poly.type
_entity_poly.pdbx_seq_one_letter_code
_entity_poly.pdbx_strand_id
1 'polypeptide(L)'
;MASFPPTRPPVAVPGPTGRRPWSTILLREWAQVKYPAARLAEQYRLGPTSATVNGVSLPPAFVAALRVNNWYADGIIVLPNEVLIIEAKVKATPAAASQCLFYQRQAFRTPELQPLMSLPFTPVLLFAEDDADVSAFCKALGCRVEIYTPPWIMDYLTQVQFRNRTTIQAVQITTPTQE
;
A
#
# COMPACT_ATOMS: atom_id res chain seq x y z
N MET A 1 -22.19 12.77 19.88
CA MET A 1 -21.07 11.88 20.21
C MET A 1 -21.37 10.50 19.64
N ALA A 2 -20.74 10.11 18.55
CA ALA A 2 -20.95 8.80 17.92
C ALA A 2 -20.04 7.78 18.62
N SER A 3 -20.64 6.77 19.22
CA SER A 3 -19.97 5.66 19.90
C SER A 3 -19.35 4.72 18.87
N PHE A 4 -18.02 4.52 18.93
CA PHE A 4 -17.31 3.53 18.12
C PHE A 4 -17.46 2.14 18.76
N PRO A 5 -17.64 1.08 17.96
CA PRO A 5 -17.66 -0.28 18.47
C PRO A 5 -16.28 -0.71 19.01
N PRO A 6 -16.23 -1.64 19.97
CA PRO A 6 -15.01 -2.04 20.67
C PRO A 6 -13.99 -2.66 19.71
N THR A 7 -12.72 -2.38 19.99
CA THR A 7 -11.54 -2.90 19.29
C THR A 7 -11.55 -4.42 19.20
N ARG A 8 -11.44 -4.93 17.99
CA ARG A 8 -11.28 -6.37 17.70
C ARG A 8 -9.96 -6.85 18.28
N PRO A 9 -9.91 -8.03 18.93
CA PRO A 9 -8.67 -8.57 19.47
C PRO A 9 -7.63 -8.81 18.36
N PRO A 10 -6.31 -8.85 18.69
CA PRO A 10 -5.27 -9.05 17.70
C PRO A 10 -5.51 -10.37 16.95
N VAL A 11 -5.63 -10.25 15.65
CA VAL A 11 -5.82 -11.40 14.75
C VAL A 11 -4.51 -12.19 14.75
N ALA A 12 -4.57 -13.46 15.20
CA ALA A 12 -3.46 -14.39 15.08
C ALA A 12 -2.94 -14.38 13.64
N VAL A 13 -1.62 -14.24 13.47
CA VAL A 13 -0.95 -14.26 12.18
C VAL A 13 -1.27 -15.61 11.51
N PRO A 14 -2.02 -15.64 10.40
CA PRO A 14 -2.26 -16.91 9.72
C PRO A 14 -0.95 -17.36 9.09
N GLY A 15 -0.56 -18.60 9.36
CA GLY A 15 0.49 -19.28 8.59
C GLY A 15 0.20 -19.23 7.08
N PRO A 16 1.12 -19.64 6.20
CA PRO A 16 1.26 -19.24 4.79
C PRO A 16 0.22 -19.78 3.80
N THR A 17 -1.02 -20.04 4.19
CA THR A 17 -2.06 -20.62 3.34
C THR A 17 -3.07 -19.65 2.74
N GLY A 18 -2.95 -18.35 2.98
CA GLY A 18 -3.78 -17.31 2.34
C GLY A 18 -2.91 -16.16 1.83
N ARG A 19 -3.01 -15.87 0.53
CA ARG A 19 -2.29 -14.80 -0.17
C ARG A 19 -2.67 -13.40 0.35
N ARG A 20 -2.31 -13.07 1.59
CA ARG A 20 -2.26 -11.65 1.98
C ARG A 20 -0.87 -11.15 1.66
N PRO A 21 -0.72 -10.10 0.84
CA PRO A 21 0.59 -9.53 0.57
C PRO A 21 1.22 -9.07 1.89
N TRP A 22 2.49 -9.36 2.08
CA TRP A 22 3.24 -8.99 3.29
C TRP A 22 3.20 -7.49 3.59
N SER A 23 3.06 -6.67 2.53
CA SER A 23 2.84 -5.23 2.66
C SER A 23 1.57 -4.87 3.43
N THR A 24 0.49 -5.65 3.27
CA THR A 24 -0.76 -5.43 4.03
C THR A 24 -0.57 -5.74 5.52
N ILE A 25 0.19 -6.79 5.85
CA ILE A 25 0.49 -7.14 7.25
C ILE A 25 1.35 -6.04 7.86
N LEU A 26 2.42 -5.63 7.17
CA LEU A 26 3.30 -4.54 7.55
C LEU A 26 2.53 -3.25 7.85
N LEU A 27 1.64 -2.87 6.95
CA LEU A 27 0.82 -1.66 7.06
C LEU A 27 -0.08 -1.69 8.30
N ARG A 28 -0.74 -2.82 8.56
CA ARG A 28 -1.64 -2.98 9.73
C ARG A 28 -0.90 -2.87 11.04
N GLU A 29 0.21 -3.59 11.18
CA GLU A 29 1.00 -3.59 12.40
C GLU A 29 1.58 -2.20 12.67
N TRP A 30 2.17 -1.56 11.65
CA TRP A 30 2.68 -0.21 11.78
C TRP A 30 1.59 0.79 12.16
N ALA A 31 0.43 0.75 11.50
CA ALA A 31 -0.67 1.64 11.80
C ALA A 31 -1.21 1.45 13.22
N GLN A 32 -1.30 0.19 13.68
CA GLN A 32 -1.74 -0.12 15.05
C GLN A 32 -0.76 0.40 16.10
N VAL A 33 0.55 0.31 15.84
CA VAL A 33 1.58 0.79 16.75
C VAL A 33 1.65 2.32 16.77
N LYS A 34 1.65 2.94 15.60
CA LYS A 34 1.91 4.39 15.47
C LYS A 34 0.65 5.23 15.63
N TYR A 35 -0.49 4.73 15.20
CA TYR A 35 -1.77 5.43 15.18
C TYR A 35 -2.92 4.59 15.76
N PRO A 36 -2.82 4.12 17.02
CA PRO A 36 -3.77 3.14 17.59
C PRO A 36 -5.21 3.65 17.65
N ALA A 37 -5.41 4.97 17.71
CA ALA A 37 -6.74 5.59 17.74
C ALA A 37 -7.26 5.99 16.35
N ALA A 38 -6.44 5.91 15.30
CA ALA A 38 -6.85 6.30 13.97
C ALA A 38 -7.43 5.12 13.19
N ARG A 39 -8.37 5.42 12.29
CA ARG A 39 -8.93 4.42 11.38
C ARG A 39 -8.04 4.29 10.14
N LEU A 40 -7.52 3.09 9.90
CA LEU A 40 -6.89 2.71 8.64
C LEU A 40 -7.94 2.23 7.64
N ALA A 41 -7.98 2.84 6.47
CA ALA A 41 -8.71 2.34 5.31
C ALA A 41 -7.71 1.67 4.35
N GLU A 42 -7.78 0.34 4.27
CA GLU A 42 -6.86 -0.47 3.45
C GLU A 42 -7.35 -0.57 2.01
N GLN A 43 -6.41 -0.74 1.07
CA GLN A 43 -6.70 -0.91 -0.36
C GLN A 43 -7.69 0.14 -0.84
N TYR A 44 -7.39 1.40 -0.51
CA TYR A 44 -8.30 2.49 -0.75
C TYR A 44 -8.26 2.93 -2.22
N ARG A 45 -9.41 2.87 -2.87
CA ARG A 45 -9.55 3.27 -4.26
C ARG A 45 -9.43 4.78 -4.42
N LEU A 46 -8.59 5.20 -5.36
CA LEU A 46 -8.32 6.59 -5.67
C LEU A 46 -8.76 6.97 -7.10
N GLY A 47 -9.04 8.22 -7.29
CA GLY A 47 -9.41 8.80 -8.57
C GLY A 47 -10.93 9.00 -8.75
N PRO A 48 -11.36 9.54 -9.87
CA PRO A 48 -12.74 9.88 -10.11
C PRO A 48 -13.62 8.61 -10.16
N THR A 49 -14.73 8.65 -9.45
CA THR A 49 -15.72 7.57 -9.43
C THR A 49 -16.93 7.88 -10.29
N SER A 50 -16.90 8.96 -11.09
CA SER A 50 -18.09 9.45 -11.73
C SER A 50 -18.67 8.40 -12.70
N ALA A 51 -19.84 7.91 -12.33
CA ALA A 51 -20.71 7.15 -13.21
C ALA A 51 -21.31 8.04 -14.32
N THR A 52 -20.88 9.30 -14.41
CA THR A 52 -21.37 10.29 -15.37
C THR A 52 -20.21 10.91 -16.14
N VAL A 53 -20.36 10.97 -17.45
CA VAL A 53 -19.48 11.74 -18.36
C VAL A 53 -20.35 12.79 -19.04
N ASN A 54 -19.99 14.05 -18.92
CA ASN A 54 -20.73 15.19 -19.49
C ASN A 54 -22.23 15.20 -19.09
N GLY A 55 -22.54 14.84 -17.84
CA GLY A 55 -23.92 14.79 -17.32
C GLY A 55 -24.72 13.55 -17.71
N VAL A 56 -24.16 12.63 -18.50
CA VAL A 56 -24.80 11.38 -18.90
C VAL A 56 -24.33 10.24 -18.01
N SER A 57 -25.26 9.54 -17.36
CA SER A 57 -24.96 8.35 -16.57
C SER A 57 -24.41 7.22 -17.44
N LEU A 58 -23.26 6.69 -17.05
CA LEU A 58 -22.65 5.54 -17.73
C LEU A 58 -23.40 4.25 -17.38
N PRO A 59 -23.54 3.31 -18.35
CA PRO A 59 -24.07 1.98 -18.06
C PRO A 59 -23.27 1.27 -16.95
N PRO A 60 -23.92 0.44 -16.10
CA PRO A 60 -23.26 -0.25 -14.99
C PRO A 60 -22.02 -1.07 -15.38
N ALA A 61 -22.05 -1.68 -16.58
CA ALA A 61 -20.91 -2.44 -17.12
C ALA A 61 -19.69 -1.54 -17.38
N PHE A 62 -19.90 -0.31 -17.87
CA PHE A 62 -18.84 0.69 -18.08
C PHE A 62 -18.27 1.19 -16.75
N VAL A 63 -19.13 1.44 -15.77
CA VAL A 63 -18.71 1.82 -14.41
C VAL A 63 -17.88 0.71 -13.78
N ALA A 64 -18.28 -0.55 -13.97
CA ALA A 64 -17.51 -1.71 -13.50
C ALA A 64 -16.15 -1.80 -14.18
N ALA A 65 -16.07 -1.61 -15.52
CA ALA A 65 -14.81 -1.61 -16.27
C ALA A 65 -13.86 -0.45 -15.83
N LEU A 66 -14.42 0.74 -15.58
CA LEU A 66 -13.64 1.86 -15.04
C LEU A 66 -13.08 1.56 -13.64
N ARG A 67 -13.82 0.80 -12.82
CA ARG A 67 -13.38 0.38 -11.49
C ARG A 67 -12.18 -0.58 -11.53
N VAL A 68 -12.06 -1.43 -12.54
CA VAL A 68 -10.93 -2.35 -12.71
C VAL A 68 -9.63 -1.59 -12.97
N ASN A 69 -9.70 -0.41 -13.60
CA ASN A 69 -8.54 0.43 -13.91
C ASN A 69 -8.25 1.49 -12.83
N ASN A 70 -8.90 1.42 -11.68
CA ASN A 70 -8.66 2.36 -10.60
C ASN A 70 -7.33 2.05 -9.86
N TRP A 71 -6.76 3.11 -9.35
CA TRP A 71 -5.56 3.05 -8.52
C TRP A 71 -5.95 2.80 -7.05
N TYR A 72 -5.17 1.96 -6.38
CA TYR A 72 -5.41 1.63 -4.99
C TYR A 72 -4.17 1.99 -4.18
N ALA A 73 -4.32 2.92 -3.24
CA ALA A 73 -3.32 3.08 -2.20
C ALA A 73 -3.39 1.89 -1.23
N ASP A 74 -2.25 1.42 -0.74
CA ASP A 74 -2.23 0.34 0.25
C ASP A 74 -3.01 0.75 1.51
N GLY A 75 -2.92 2.02 1.91
CA GLY A 75 -3.72 2.56 2.99
C GLY A 75 -3.93 4.06 2.97
N ILE A 76 -5.01 4.49 3.65
CA ILE A 76 -5.26 5.89 4.00
C ILE A 76 -5.55 5.97 5.49
N ILE A 77 -4.94 6.96 6.16
CA ILE A 77 -5.23 7.32 7.54
C ILE A 77 -5.60 8.81 7.57
N VAL A 78 -6.75 9.13 8.15
CA VAL A 78 -7.19 10.51 8.37
C VAL A 78 -6.84 10.90 9.81
N LEU A 79 -5.96 11.89 9.94
CA LEU A 79 -5.57 12.50 11.20
C LEU A 79 -6.23 13.88 11.34
N PRO A 80 -6.26 14.47 12.54
CA PRO A 80 -6.88 15.78 12.73
C PRO A 80 -6.27 16.90 11.87
N ASN A 81 -5.01 16.79 11.50
CA ASN A 81 -4.24 17.82 10.81
C ASN A 81 -3.68 17.41 9.44
N GLU A 82 -3.84 16.15 9.03
CA GLU A 82 -3.37 15.66 7.74
C GLU A 82 -4.06 14.36 7.31
N VAL A 83 -3.99 14.05 6.03
CA VAL A 83 -4.40 12.77 5.45
C VAL A 83 -3.17 12.05 4.94
N LEU A 84 -2.88 10.86 5.46
CA LEU A 84 -1.75 10.04 5.02
C LEU A 84 -2.19 9.16 3.85
N ILE A 85 -1.47 9.23 2.74
CA ILE A 85 -1.61 8.32 1.59
C ILE A 85 -0.41 7.38 1.64
N ILE A 86 -0.67 6.10 1.87
CA ILE A 86 0.39 5.16 2.25
C ILE A 86 0.60 4.12 1.16
N GLU A 87 1.86 3.95 0.79
CA GLU A 87 2.35 2.84 -0.02
C GLU A 87 3.34 2.02 0.82
N ALA A 88 3.06 0.74 1.01
CA ALA A 88 3.84 -0.16 1.84
C ALA A 88 4.62 -1.18 0.99
N LYS A 89 5.91 -1.29 1.24
CA LYS A 89 6.80 -2.26 0.59
C LYS A 89 7.66 -2.95 1.65
N VAL A 90 7.90 -4.25 1.47
CA VAL A 90 8.83 -4.94 2.39
C VAL A 90 10.24 -4.39 2.22
N LYS A 91 10.70 -4.20 0.99
CA LYS A 91 12.01 -3.59 0.67
C LYS A 91 11.84 -2.19 0.13
N ALA A 92 12.73 -1.28 0.51
CA ALA A 92 12.80 0.05 -0.06
C ALA A 92 13.08 -0.03 -1.58
N THR A 93 12.29 0.71 -2.37
CA THR A 93 12.46 0.80 -3.83
C THR A 93 12.15 2.22 -4.31
N PRO A 94 12.95 2.77 -5.26
CA PRO A 94 12.72 4.11 -5.81
C PRO A 94 11.36 4.25 -6.50
N ALA A 95 10.86 3.18 -7.11
CA ALA A 95 9.57 3.17 -7.82
C ALA A 95 8.38 3.44 -6.89
N ALA A 96 8.49 3.11 -5.60
CA ALA A 96 7.44 3.36 -4.61
C ALA A 96 7.14 4.86 -4.47
N ALA A 97 8.14 5.74 -4.60
CA ALA A 97 7.94 7.19 -4.53
C ALA A 97 7.03 7.69 -5.66
N SER A 98 7.31 7.29 -6.90
CA SER A 98 6.49 7.67 -8.06
C SER A 98 5.05 7.19 -7.91
N GLN A 99 4.86 5.97 -7.41
CA GLN A 99 3.55 5.38 -7.16
C GLN A 99 2.79 6.17 -6.09
N CYS A 100 3.43 6.46 -4.96
CA CYS A 100 2.82 7.17 -3.84
C CYS A 100 2.46 8.63 -4.19
N LEU A 101 3.33 9.34 -4.91
CA LEU A 101 3.07 10.70 -5.40
C LEU A 101 1.92 10.73 -6.41
N PHE A 102 1.85 9.71 -7.28
CA PHE A 102 0.72 9.56 -8.18
C PHE A 102 -0.59 9.35 -7.41
N TYR A 103 -0.58 8.52 -6.36
CA TYR A 103 -1.73 8.31 -5.48
C TYR A 103 -2.16 9.59 -4.77
N GLN A 104 -1.22 10.36 -4.24
CA GLN A 104 -1.50 11.68 -3.66
C GLN A 104 -2.26 12.56 -4.67
N ARG A 105 -1.79 12.59 -5.92
CA ARG A 105 -2.46 13.36 -6.98
C ARG A 105 -3.86 12.83 -7.30
N GLN A 106 -4.07 11.52 -7.28
CA GLN A 106 -5.40 10.94 -7.48
C GLN A 106 -6.33 11.18 -6.29
N ALA A 107 -5.79 11.26 -5.07
CA ALA A 107 -6.56 11.57 -3.88
C ALA A 107 -7.30 12.91 -4.00
N PHE A 108 -6.67 13.95 -4.59
CA PHE A 108 -7.30 15.23 -4.89
C PHE A 108 -8.48 15.14 -5.87
N ARG A 109 -8.60 14.05 -6.61
CA ARG A 109 -9.66 13.80 -7.58
C ARG A 109 -10.69 12.78 -7.10
N THR A 110 -10.55 12.30 -5.86
CA THR A 110 -11.39 11.28 -5.24
C THR A 110 -12.56 11.95 -4.53
N PRO A 111 -13.83 11.76 -4.96
CA PRO A 111 -14.98 12.45 -4.40
C PRO A 111 -15.15 12.26 -2.90
N GLU A 112 -14.88 11.07 -2.39
CA GLU A 112 -15.01 10.71 -0.97
C GLU A 112 -13.98 11.46 -0.09
N LEU A 113 -12.90 11.97 -0.67
CA LEU A 113 -11.87 12.74 0.02
C LEU A 113 -12.05 14.26 -0.13
N GLN A 114 -13.01 14.73 -0.95
CA GLN A 114 -13.29 16.16 -1.13
C GLN A 114 -13.56 16.93 0.19
N PRO A 115 -14.29 16.38 1.17
CA PRO A 115 -14.49 17.07 2.44
C PRO A 115 -13.20 17.30 3.25
N LEU A 116 -12.11 16.61 2.90
CA LEU A 116 -10.82 16.68 3.59
C LEU A 116 -9.80 17.58 2.87
N MET A 117 -10.19 18.28 1.80
CA MET A 117 -9.29 19.07 0.96
C MET A 117 -8.63 20.27 1.67
N SER A 118 -9.14 20.68 2.85
CA SER A 118 -8.49 21.67 3.70
C SER A 118 -7.28 21.14 4.46
N LEU A 119 -7.11 19.81 4.51
CA LEU A 119 -5.98 19.15 5.14
C LEU A 119 -4.88 18.85 4.11
N PRO A 120 -3.60 18.89 4.49
CA PRO A 120 -2.54 18.40 3.63
C PRO A 120 -2.65 16.88 3.41
N PHE A 121 -2.47 16.45 2.17
CA PHE A 121 -2.38 15.04 1.79
C PHE A 121 -0.91 14.65 1.74
N THR A 122 -0.45 13.88 2.71
CA THR A 122 0.96 13.53 2.88
C THR A 122 1.25 12.16 2.27
N PRO A 123 2.11 12.04 1.23
CA PRO A 123 2.55 10.77 0.70
C PRO A 123 3.51 10.10 1.68
N VAL A 124 3.19 8.87 2.09
CA VAL A 124 3.97 8.08 3.05
C VAL A 124 4.43 6.79 2.43
N LEU A 125 5.72 6.53 2.48
CA LEU A 125 6.34 5.27 2.10
C LEU A 125 6.70 4.50 3.36
N LEU A 126 6.11 3.34 3.50
CA LEU A 126 6.37 2.44 4.62
C LEU A 126 7.23 1.27 4.15
N PHE A 127 8.44 1.15 4.70
CA PHE A 127 9.36 0.07 4.40
C PHE A 127 9.63 -0.79 5.65
N ALA A 128 9.76 -2.11 5.46
CA ALA A 128 10.20 -3.00 6.54
C ALA A 128 11.73 -3.12 6.56
N GLU A 129 12.37 -3.09 5.39
CA GLU A 129 13.82 -3.09 5.21
C GLU A 129 14.21 -1.77 4.56
N ASP A 130 15.07 -1.00 5.25
CA ASP A 130 15.57 0.28 4.78
C ASP A 130 16.71 0.12 3.78
N ASP A 131 16.80 1.09 2.89
CA ASP A 131 17.96 1.39 2.06
C ASP A 131 18.17 2.90 2.14
N ALA A 132 19.30 3.32 2.71
CA ALA A 132 19.57 4.72 3.02
C ALA A 132 19.52 5.63 1.78
N ASP A 133 20.05 5.16 0.64
CA ASP A 133 20.09 5.92 -0.61
C ASP A 133 18.68 6.04 -1.19
N VAL A 134 17.90 4.95 -1.18
CA VAL A 134 16.51 4.94 -1.62
C VAL A 134 15.67 5.85 -0.72
N SER A 135 15.83 5.75 0.59
CA SER A 135 15.12 6.58 1.56
C SER A 135 15.44 8.07 1.39
N ALA A 136 16.71 8.42 1.16
CA ALA A 136 17.13 9.80 0.89
C ALA A 136 16.51 10.31 -0.43
N PHE A 137 16.55 9.50 -1.50
CA PHE A 137 15.91 9.82 -2.78
C PHE A 137 14.39 10.05 -2.63
N CYS A 138 13.69 9.15 -1.93
CA CYS A 138 12.25 9.27 -1.71
C CYS A 138 11.89 10.53 -0.92
N LYS A 139 12.68 10.88 0.11
CA LYS A 139 12.52 12.12 0.89
C LYS A 139 12.75 13.37 0.02
N ALA A 140 13.75 13.35 -0.85
CA ALA A 140 14.03 14.44 -1.78
C ALA A 140 12.88 14.68 -2.77
N LEU A 141 12.11 13.65 -3.10
CA LEU A 141 10.88 13.76 -3.90
C LEU A 141 9.65 14.23 -3.10
N GLY A 142 9.79 14.50 -1.80
CA GLY A 142 8.70 15.00 -0.94
C GLY A 142 7.86 13.91 -0.28
N CYS A 143 8.29 12.65 -0.32
CA CYS A 143 7.63 11.59 0.43
C CYS A 143 8.12 11.55 1.89
N ARG A 144 7.22 11.32 2.82
CA ARG A 144 7.57 10.91 4.19
C ARG A 144 7.97 9.43 4.14
N VAL A 145 9.19 9.09 4.59
CA VAL A 145 9.65 7.71 4.69
C VAL A 145 9.57 7.25 6.12
N GLU A 146 8.91 6.13 6.35
CA GLU A 146 8.73 5.46 7.63
C GLU A 146 9.32 4.06 7.54
N ILE A 147 10.11 3.70 8.55
CA ILE A 147 10.69 2.36 8.65
C ILE A 147 10.04 1.66 9.83
N TYR A 148 9.50 0.48 9.57
CA TYR A 148 8.95 -0.40 10.60
C TYR A 148 9.38 -1.83 10.32
N THR A 149 10.28 -2.35 11.16
CA THR A 149 10.86 -3.69 11.02
C THR A 149 10.16 -4.64 11.99
N PRO A 150 9.11 -5.36 11.54
CA PRO A 150 8.39 -6.31 12.39
C PRO A 150 9.22 -7.56 12.66
N PRO A 151 8.97 -8.29 13.78
CA PRO A 151 9.72 -9.49 14.14
C PRO A 151 9.73 -10.59 13.06
N TRP A 152 8.65 -10.71 12.28
CA TRP A 152 8.51 -11.71 11.21
C TRP A 152 9.31 -11.41 9.93
N ILE A 153 9.94 -10.24 9.83
CA ILE A 153 10.64 -9.84 8.60
C ILE A 153 11.77 -10.80 8.23
N MET A 154 12.48 -11.33 9.22
CA MET A 154 13.58 -12.27 8.99
C MET A 154 13.08 -13.60 8.41
N ASP A 155 11.95 -14.10 8.89
CA ASP A 155 11.30 -15.29 8.35
C ASP A 155 10.88 -15.09 6.89
N TYR A 156 10.29 -13.93 6.58
CA TYR A 156 9.94 -13.55 5.22
C TYR A 156 11.15 -13.52 4.29
N LEU A 157 12.22 -12.82 4.67
CA LEU A 157 13.42 -12.69 3.86
C LEU A 157 14.08 -14.06 3.59
N THR A 158 14.10 -14.92 4.60
CA THR A 158 14.57 -16.30 4.46
C THR A 158 13.75 -17.09 3.45
N GLN A 159 12.41 -17.03 3.54
CA GLN A 159 11.52 -17.73 2.61
C GLN A 159 11.70 -17.25 1.16
N VAL A 160 11.84 -15.93 0.95
CA VAL A 160 12.07 -15.35 -0.39
C VAL A 160 13.41 -15.78 -0.97
N GLN A 161 14.47 -15.82 -0.16
CA GLN A 161 15.78 -16.29 -0.61
C GLN A 161 15.76 -17.76 -1.03
N PHE A 162 15.08 -18.63 -0.26
CA PHE A 162 14.93 -20.04 -0.62
C PHE A 162 14.19 -20.23 -1.93
N ARG A 163 13.08 -19.52 -2.14
CA ARG A 163 12.32 -19.59 -3.40
C ARG A 163 13.16 -19.19 -4.61
N ASN A 164 13.92 -18.10 -4.50
CA ASN A 164 14.78 -17.63 -5.59
C ASN A 164 15.88 -18.62 -5.94
N ARG A 165 16.50 -19.28 -4.95
CA ARG A 165 17.52 -20.33 -5.18
C ARG A 165 16.92 -21.54 -5.89
N THR A 166 15.76 -22.02 -5.48
CA THR A 166 15.08 -23.14 -6.11
C THR A 166 14.70 -22.86 -7.56
N THR A 167 14.24 -21.64 -7.86
CA THR A 167 13.91 -21.21 -9.22
C THR A 167 15.13 -21.17 -10.12
N ILE A 168 16.28 -20.66 -9.65
CA ILE A 168 17.53 -20.61 -10.41
C ILE A 168 18.02 -22.02 -10.74
N GLN A 169 17.98 -22.93 -9.79
CA GLN A 169 18.37 -24.33 -10.02
C GLN A 169 17.48 -25.02 -11.05
N ALA A 170 16.17 -24.78 -11.01
CA ALA A 170 15.24 -25.36 -11.99
C ALA A 170 15.51 -24.87 -13.42
N VAL A 171 15.86 -23.58 -13.59
CA VAL A 171 16.20 -23.01 -14.91
C VAL A 171 17.52 -23.57 -15.47
N GLN A 172 18.50 -23.85 -14.62
CA GLN A 172 19.79 -24.42 -15.07
C GLN A 172 19.66 -25.89 -15.53
N ILE A 173 18.70 -26.66 -15.02
CA ILE A 173 18.49 -28.06 -15.39
C ILE A 173 17.76 -28.18 -16.75
N THR A 174 17.04 -27.14 -17.19
CA THR A 174 16.23 -27.16 -18.42
C THR A 174 16.96 -26.67 -19.67
N THR A 175 18.23 -26.27 -19.59
CA THR A 175 19.00 -25.89 -20.78
C THR A 175 19.57 -27.14 -21.44
N PRO A 176 19.06 -27.60 -22.60
CA PRO A 176 19.62 -28.77 -23.29
C PRO A 176 21.00 -28.40 -23.83
N THR A 177 21.98 -29.24 -23.54
CA THR A 177 23.29 -29.19 -24.19
C THR A 177 23.04 -29.45 -25.68
N GLN A 178 23.17 -28.43 -26.51
CA GLN A 178 23.21 -28.63 -27.96
C GLN A 178 24.60 -29.20 -28.31
N GLU A 179 24.63 -30.47 -28.71
CA GLU A 179 25.73 -31.08 -29.46
C GLU A 179 25.69 -30.63 -30.93
#